data_09ffb7d0c1f868a209364fae64f89df7
#
_entry.id   09ffb7d0c1f868a209364fae64f89df7
#
_cell.length_a   1.000
_cell.length_b   1.000
_cell.length_c   1.000
_cell.angle_alpha   90.00
_cell.angle_beta   90.00
_cell.angle_gamma   90.00
#
_symmetry.space_group_name_H-M   'P 1'
#
loop_
_entity.id
_entity.type
_entity.pdbx_description
1 polymer ?
#
loop_
_entity_poly.entity_id
_entity_poly.type
_entity_poly.pdbx_seq_one_letter_code
_entity_poly.pdbx_strand_id
1 'polypeptide(L)'
;MVGARVIAGFLLTLASCLAQEHQHGNVEKSGTVYFATSCNEAAQKDFNRAVALLHSFQFSRAIEGFNAVLGEDATCGIAYWGIALSDWSNPFASGMKDKSQLQAGRESTEHSKTVGAKTERERAYLAAVGKLFVDYESTPQRARLIAYRDAMGGVAVKYPEDREAQIFCALAIAASEDPADKTYAGRLKAGAILEKLFAEEPSHPGLAHYLIHTYDVPALAGRGLVTARRYSEIAPDVPHALHMPSHTFTRTGYWQESIDSNVAAVAAAQREGQTVEELHSSDYEIYAYLQTGQDRAARQIVDSLPEIASRFDPKAVMSGAGSPSTGYFALAAIPARYALERRDWKQAAQLTVRETPFLHTDAITWFARGLGAARLGQTTAANESAEALQQIREHLVKAGENYWALQVEIQEREHRLRMRSIRYRLHRNRVAGECLVSAHCWSPAPYLD
;
A
#
# COMPACT_ATOMS: atom_id res chain seq x y z
N MET A 1 -30.60 -23.63 82.81
CA MET A 1 -30.14 -24.76 82.03
C MET A 1 -30.78 -24.62 80.65
N VAL A 2 -30.10 -24.05 79.73
CA VAL A 2 -30.60 -23.66 78.42
C VAL A 2 -29.78 -24.41 77.37
N GLY A 3 -30.42 -25.28 76.58
CA GLY A 3 -29.79 -26.06 75.55
C GLY A 3 -29.67 -25.31 74.24
N ALA A 4 -28.45 -25.20 73.75
CA ALA A 4 -28.16 -24.60 72.42
C ALA A 4 -28.38 -25.65 71.32
N ARG A 5 -29.28 -25.35 70.36
CA ARG A 5 -29.47 -26.10 69.13
C ARG A 5 -28.53 -25.51 68.05
N VAL A 6 -27.61 -26.31 67.55
CA VAL A 6 -26.79 -26.02 66.37
C VAL A 6 -27.59 -26.37 65.13
N ILE A 7 -27.86 -25.37 64.28
CA ILE A 7 -28.44 -25.55 62.96
C ILE A 7 -27.27 -25.56 61.94
N ALA A 8 -27.04 -26.72 61.31
CA ALA A 8 -26.10 -26.88 60.22
C ALA A 8 -26.77 -26.39 58.92
N GLY A 9 -26.31 -25.23 58.41
CA GLY A 9 -26.74 -24.72 57.11
C GLY A 9 -25.95 -25.38 55.99
N PHE A 10 -26.61 -26.12 55.09
CA PHE A 10 -26.07 -26.66 53.86
C PHE A 10 -26.05 -25.55 52.81
N LEU A 11 -24.87 -25.01 52.46
CA LEU A 11 -24.70 -24.13 51.33
C LEU A 11 -24.58 -24.95 50.03
N LEU A 12 -25.66 -24.97 49.26
CA LEU A 12 -25.60 -25.40 47.85
C LEU A 12 -24.95 -24.32 47.02
N THR A 13 -23.71 -24.55 46.57
CA THR A 13 -23.07 -23.76 45.54
C THR A 13 -23.62 -24.19 44.17
N LEU A 14 -24.52 -23.37 43.60
CA LEU A 14 -24.87 -23.45 42.18
C LEU A 14 -23.66 -23.02 41.37
N ALA A 15 -22.97 -23.94 40.75
CA ALA A 15 -22.02 -23.64 39.68
C ALA A 15 -22.82 -23.23 38.44
N SER A 16 -22.90 -21.92 38.20
CA SER A 16 -23.39 -21.37 36.93
C SER A 16 -22.37 -21.69 35.85
N CYS A 17 -22.63 -22.72 35.04
CA CYS A 17 -22.00 -22.87 33.74
C CYS A 17 -22.43 -21.67 32.87
N LEU A 18 -21.60 -20.63 32.83
CA LEU A 18 -21.67 -19.62 31.77
C LEU A 18 -21.28 -20.33 30.48
N ALA A 19 -22.28 -20.74 29.71
CA ALA A 19 -22.09 -21.03 28.31
C ALA A 19 -21.54 -19.74 27.66
N GLN A 20 -20.27 -19.77 27.28
CA GLN A 20 -19.71 -18.78 26.39
C GLN A 20 -20.47 -18.92 25.07
N GLU A 21 -21.48 -18.08 24.89
CA GLU A 21 -22.02 -17.84 23.56
C GLU A 21 -20.84 -17.37 22.70
N HIS A 22 -20.37 -18.26 21.83
CA HIS A 22 -19.57 -17.84 20.70
C HIS A 22 -20.43 -16.83 19.93
N GLN A 23 -20.18 -15.54 20.14
CA GLN A 23 -20.66 -14.52 19.24
C GLN A 23 -20.19 -14.97 17.86
N HIS A 24 -21.14 -15.35 17.01
CA HIS A 24 -20.91 -15.44 15.58
C HIS A 24 -20.57 -14.00 15.15
N GLY A 25 -19.28 -13.66 15.23
CA GLY A 25 -18.75 -12.42 14.71
C GLY A 25 -19.24 -12.29 13.27
N ASN A 26 -19.71 -11.11 12.89
CA ASN A 26 -20.05 -10.80 11.51
C ASN A 26 -18.94 -11.34 10.62
N VAL A 27 -19.29 -12.26 9.72
CA VAL A 27 -18.33 -12.79 8.75
C VAL A 27 -17.85 -11.59 7.91
N GLU A 28 -16.58 -11.28 8.03
CA GLU A 28 -15.92 -10.21 7.30
C GLU A 28 -16.20 -10.31 5.80
N LYS A 29 -16.69 -9.24 5.21
CA LYS A 29 -16.98 -9.17 3.79
C LYS A 29 -15.72 -8.72 3.03
N SER A 30 -14.93 -9.68 2.58
CA SER A 30 -13.68 -9.49 1.82
C SER A 30 -13.78 -9.90 0.35
N GLY A 31 -15.01 -10.07 -0.16
CA GLY A 31 -15.27 -10.59 -1.51
C GLY A 31 -15.37 -12.10 -1.58
N THR A 32 -15.51 -12.64 -2.80
CA THR A 32 -15.65 -14.08 -3.04
C THR A 32 -14.50 -14.59 -3.88
N VAL A 33 -13.78 -15.59 -3.36
CA VAL A 33 -12.69 -16.29 -4.03
C VAL A 33 -12.90 -17.78 -3.96
N TYR A 34 -12.58 -18.48 -5.02
CA TYR A 34 -12.50 -19.92 -5.03
C TYR A 34 -11.18 -20.40 -5.64
N PHE A 35 -10.25 -20.77 -4.80
CA PHE A 35 -8.97 -21.36 -5.19
C PHE A 35 -8.97 -22.84 -4.81
N ALA A 36 -9.22 -23.72 -5.77
CA ALA A 36 -9.26 -25.15 -5.51
C ALA A 36 -7.92 -25.68 -4.99
N THR A 37 -7.96 -26.45 -3.89
CA THR A 37 -6.78 -27.09 -3.30
C THR A 37 -6.99 -28.60 -3.13
N SER A 38 -5.89 -29.30 -2.84
CA SER A 38 -5.91 -30.71 -2.43
C SER A 38 -5.95 -30.89 -0.90
N CYS A 39 -6.17 -29.80 -0.16
CA CYS A 39 -6.30 -29.79 1.28
C CYS A 39 -7.66 -30.39 1.71
N ASN A 40 -7.83 -30.67 2.99
CA ASN A 40 -9.12 -31.16 3.48
C ASN A 40 -10.22 -30.09 3.36
N GLU A 41 -11.49 -30.50 3.51
CA GLU A 41 -12.65 -29.63 3.29
C GLU A 41 -12.70 -28.43 4.28
N ALA A 42 -12.31 -28.64 5.53
CA ALA A 42 -12.27 -27.58 6.53
C ALA A 42 -11.25 -26.50 6.13
N ALA A 43 -10.02 -26.93 5.84
CA ALA A 43 -8.93 -26.06 5.40
C ALA A 43 -9.23 -25.32 4.07
N GLN A 44 -10.04 -25.90 3.17
CA GLN A 44 -10.41 -25.26 1.89
C GLN A 44 -11.15 -23.93 2.09
N LYS A 45 -12.05 -23.87 3.06
CA LYS A 45 -12.82 -22.65 3.35
C LYS A 45 -11.90 -21.51 3.84
N ASP A 46 -11.01 -21.84 4.79
CA ASP A 46 -10.08 -20.86 5.34
C ASP A 46 -9.02 -20.47 4.33
N PHE A 47 -8.63 -21.38 3.44
CA PHE A 47 -7.76 -21.08 2.31
C PHE A 47 -8.38 -20.02 1.38
N ASN A 48 -9.64 -20.17 0.98
CA ASN A 48 -10.33 -19.21 0.11
C ASN A 48 -10.40 -17.83 0.79
N ARG A 49 -10.67 -17.77 2.09
CA ARG A 49 -10.67 -16.52 2.86
C ARG A 49 -9.27 -15.88 2.90
N ALA A 50 -8.23 -16.68 3.16
CA ALA A 50 -6.86 -16.17 3.17
C ALA A 50 -6.43 -15.63 1.80
N VAL A 51 -6.85 -16.26 0.69
CA VAL A 51 -6.62 -15.76 -0.67
C VAL A 51 -7.40 -14.46 -0.92
N ALA A 52 -8.63 -14.30 -0.43
CA ALA A 52 -9.37 -13.05 -0.56
C ALA A 52 -8.67 -11.88 0.16
N LEU A 53 -8.11 -12.14 1.35
CA LEU A 53 -7.29 -11.19 2.10
C LEU A 53 -5.97 -10.86 1.36
N LEU A 54 -5.31 -11.88 0.79
CA LEU A 54 -4.12 -11.69 -0.05
C LEU A 54 -4.41 -10.81 -1.27
N HIS A 55 -5.53 -11.05 -1.96
CA HIS A 55 -5.97 -10.23 -3.09
C HIS A 55 -6.25 -8.76 -2.71
N SER A 56 -6.63 -8.52 -1.47
CA SER A 56 -6.87 -7.18 -0.93
C SER A 56 -5.67 -6.61 -0.18
N PHE A 57 -4.49 -7.19 -0.35
CA PHE A 57 -3.21 -6.79 0.26
C PHE A 57 -3.24 -6.70 1.80
N GLN A 58 -4.11 -7.49 2.45
CA GLN A 58 -4.12 -7.67 3.89
C GLN A 58 -3.10 -8.76 4.29
N PHE A 59 -1.83 -8.49 4.04
CA PHE A 59 -0.76 -9.50 4.03
C PHE A 59 -0.59 -10.23 5.36
N SER A 60 -0.53 -9.54 6.50
CA SER A 60 -0.40 -10.19 7.81
C SER A 60 -1.60 -11.08 8.13
N ARG A 61 -2.82 -10.59 7.82
CA ARG A 61 -4.05 -11.35 8.03
C ARG A 61 -4.17 -12.54 7.07
N ALA A 62 -3.64 -12.40 5.85
CA ALA A 62 -3.53 -13.52 4.91
C ALA A 62 -2.56 -14.60 5.45
N ILE A 63 -1.39 -14.20 5.99
CA ILE A 63 -0.43 -15.11 6.64
C ILE A 63 -1.08 -15.83 7.81
N GLU A 64 -1.82 -15.12 8.68
CA GLU A 64 -2.57 -15.73 9.78
C GLU A 64 -3.60 -16.76 9.27
N GLY A 65 -4.33 -16.40 8.20
CA GLY A 65 -5.30 -17.30 7.57
C GLY A 65 -4.65 -18.56 6.99
N PHE A 66 -3.51 -18.43 6.27
CA PHE A 66 -2.77 -19.58 5.75
C PHE A 66 -2.15 -20.44 6.86
N ASN A 67 -1.70 -19.83 7.96
CA ASN A 67 -1.25 -20.59 9.13
C ASN A 67 -2.39 -21.34 9.80
N ALA A 68 -3.62 -20.79 9.86
CA ALA A 68 -4.80 -21.50 10.33
C ALA A 68 -5.10 -22.72 9.43
N VAL A 69 -5.01 -22.57 8.11
CA VAL A 69 -5.09 -23.68 7.15
C VAL A 69 -4.10 -24.79 7.46
N LEU A 70 -2.84 -24.46 7.76
CA LEU A 70 -1.81 -25.44 8.16
C LEU A 70 -2.10 -26.06 9.52
N GLY A 71 -2.77 -25.36 10.41
CA GLY A 71 -3.26 -25.89 11.69
C GLY A 71 -4.35 -26.95 11.52
N GLU A 72 -5.22 -26.79 10.51
CA GLU A 72 -6.30 -27.74 10.19
C GLU A 72 -5.86 -28.89 9.29
N ASP A 73 -4.93 -28.62 8.37
CA ASP A 73 -4.32 -29.62 7.48
C ASP A 73 -2.83 -29.37 7.32
N ALA A 74 -2.01 -29.94 8.18
CA ALA A 74 -0.56 -29.82 8.14
C ALA A 74 0.06 -30.35 6.82
N THR A 75 -0.71 -31.07 5.99
CA THR A 75 -0.27 -31.57 4.66
C THR A 75 -0.68 -30.64 3.52
N CYS A 76 -1.32 -29.52 3.81
CA CYS A 76 -1.75 -28.52 2.84
C CYS A 76 -0.57 -27.64 2.38
N GLY A 77 0.39 -28.23 1.67
CA GLY A 77 1.63 -27.54 1.27
C GLY A 77 1.44 -26.30 0.41
N ILE A 78 0.30 -26.18 -0.30
CA ILE A 78 -0.02 -24.98 -1.09
C ILE A 78 -0.23 -23.73 -0.20
N ALA A 79 -0.54 -23.86 1.09
CA ALA A 79 -0.66 -22.73 1.99
C ALA A 79 0.65 -21.92 2.09
N TYR A 80 1.79 -22.56 1.98
CA TYR A 80 3.09 -21.88 1.95
C TYR A 80 3.29 -20.99 0.71
N TRP A 81 2.59 -21.25 -0.41
CA TRP A 81 2.54 -20.33 -1.54
C TRP A 81 1.91 -19.00 -1.14
N GLY A 82 0.79 -19.06 -0.43
CA GLY A 82 0.09 -17.87 0.03
C GLY A 82 0.88 -17.08 1.07
N ILE A 83 1.56 -17.77 2.01
CA ILE A 83 2.46 -17.14 2.99
C ILE A 83 3.62 -16.46 2.26
N ALA A 84 4.34 -17.16 1.38
CA ALA A 84 5.46 -16.60 0.64
C ALA A 84 5.07 -15.39 -0.22
N LEU A 85 3.92 -15.44 -0.89
CA LEU A 85 3.43 -14.31 -1.69
C LEU A 85 3.02 -13.13 -0.81
N SER A 86 2.49 -13.39 0.39
CA SER A 86 2.21 -12.35 1.39
C SER A 86 3.50 -11.72 1.94
N ASP A 87 4.56 -12.52 2.16
CA ASP A 87 5.89 -12.02 2.55
C ASP A 87 6.52 -11.15 1.46
N TRP A 88 6.30 -11.47 0.17
CA TRP A 88 6.69 -10.58 -0.92
C TRP A 88 5.96 -9.25 -0.86
N SER A 89 4.75 -9.23 -0.32
CA SER A 89 3.88 -8.06 -0.15
C SER A 89 3.54 -7.37 -1.49
N ASN A 90 3.17 -6.08 -1.43
CA ASN A 90 2.70 -5.31 -2.58
C ASN A 90 3.68 -5.36 -3.77
N PRO A 91 3.31 -5.97 -4.92
CA PRO A 91 4.19 -6.09 -6.07
C PRO A 91 4.38 -4.77 -6.84
N PHE A 92 3.55 -3.77 -6.59
CA PHE A 92 3.63 -2.43 -7.20
C PHE A 92 4.44 -1.44 -6.35
N ALA A 93 4.77 -1.79 -5.11
CA ALA A 93 5.52 -0.90 -4.23
C ALA A 93 6.89 -0.55 -4.81
N SER A 94 7.20 0.74 -4.82
CA SER A 94 8.49 1.26 -5.22
C SER A 94 9.54 1.01 -4.14
N GLY A 95 10.81 0.85 -4.55
CA GLY A 95 11.92 0.61 -3.64
C GLY A 95 12.24 -0.88 -3.46
N MET A 96 13.25 -1.12 -2.62
CA MET A 96 13.73 -2.46 -2.35
C MET A 96 12.90 -3.14 -1.26
N LYS A 97 12.62 -4.43 -1.44
CA LYS A 97 12.01 -5.25 -0.40
C LYS A 97 12.98 -5.43 0.77
N ASP A 98 12.45 -5.41 1.99
CA ASP A 98 13.24 -5.63 3.18
C ASP A 98 13.84 -7.04 3.20
N LYS A 99 15.08 -7.16 3.74
CA LYS A 99 15.75 -8.45 3.83
C LYS A 99 15.01 -9.46 4.69
N SER A 100 14.38 -9.01 5.76
CA SER A 100 13.59 -9.89 6.65
C SER A 100 12.39 -10.47 5.93
N GLN A 101 11.70 -9.70 5.08
CA GLN A 101 10.61 -10.17 4.24
C GLN A 101 11.10 -11.21 3.22
N LEU A 102 12.22 -10.92 2.54
CA LEU A 102 12.79 -11.85 1.56
C LEU A 102 13.25 -13.15 2.22
N GLN A 103 13.78 -13.08 3.43
CA GLN A 103 14.15 -14.25 4.21
C GLN A 103 12.93 -15.07 4.61
N ALA A 104 11.88 -14.44 5.15
CA ALA A 104 10.64 -15.12 5.56
C ALA A 104 9.96 -15.84 4.37
N GLY A 105 9.84 -15.16 3.22
CA GLY A 105 9.29 -15.78 2.02
C GLY A 105 10.17 -16.93 1.48
N ARG A 106 11.48 -16.82 1.58
CA ARG A 106 12.38 -17.94 1.25
C ARG A 106 12.15 -19.12 2.19
N GLU A 107 12.08 -18.90 3.50
CA GLU A 107 11.82 -19.95 4.49
C GLU A 107 10.48 -20.63 4.21
N SER A 108 9.42 -19.87 3.89
CA SER A 108 8.13 -20.41 3.49
C SER A 108 8.24 -21.31 2.25
N THR A 109 9.00 -20.88 1.23
CA THR A 109 9.21 -21.71 0.03
C THR A 109 10.02 -23.00 0.32
N GLU A 110 10.97 -22.98 1.24
CA GLU A 110 11.71 -24.18 1.65
C GLU A 110 10.82 -25.13 2.48
N HIS A 111 9.99 -24.62 3.40
CA HIS A 111 9.01 -25.44 4.12
C HIS A 111 8.06 -26.14 3.16
N SER A 112 7.62 -25.46 2.09
CA SER A 112 6.76 -26.07 1.09
C SER A 112 7.37 -27.30 0.41
N LYS A 113 8.69 -27.33 0.24
CA LYS A 113 9.40 -28.50 -0.33
C LYS A 113 9.39 -29.70 0.62
N THR A 114 9.44 -29.44 1.93
CA THR A 114 9.44 -30.47 2.96
C THR A 114 8.04 -31.09 3.11
N VAL A 115 7.00 -30.25 3.16
CA VAL A 115 5.60 -30.70 3.27
C VAL A 115 5.14 -31.33 1.95
N GLY A 116 5.55 -30.74 0.82
CA GLY A 116 5.14 -31.14 -0.51
C GLY A 116 3.77 -30.60 -0.90
N ALA A 117 3.42 -30.76 -2.17
CA ALA A 117 2.10 -30.45 -2.70
C ALA A 117 1.55 -31.68 -3.44
N LYS A 118 0.28 -32.01 -3.21
CA LYS A 118 -0.32 -33.26 -3.70
C LYS A 118 -0.54 -33.24 -5.21
N THR A 119 -0.86 -32.07 -5.78
CA THR A 119 -1.15 -31.92 -7.21
C THR A 119 0.00 -31.27 -8.00
N GLU A 120 0.07 -31.56 -9.29
CA GLU A 120 1.04 -30.91 -10.18
C GLU A 120 0.76 -29.41 -10.32
N ARG A 121 -0.52 -29.02 -10.30
CA ARG A 121 -0.94 -27.62 -10.31
C ARG A 121 -0.38 -26.86 -9.12
N GLU A 122 -0.56 -27.37 -7.89
CA GLU A 122 -0.04 -26.74 -6.67
C GLU A 122 1.49 -26.64 -6.68
N ARG A 123 2.17 -27.70 -7.15
CA ARG A 123 3.64 -27.64 -7.32
C ARG A 123 4.08 -26.57 -8.28
N ALA A 124 3.30 -26.31 -9.34
CA ALA A 124 3.60 -25.24 -10.31
C ALA A 124 3.48 -23.83 -9.68
N TYR A 125 2.47 -23.59 -8.85
CA TYR A 125 2.32 -22.34 -8.09
C TYR A 125 3.48 -22.13 -7.11
N LEU A 126 3.85 -23.16 -6.36
CA LEU A 126 4.98 -23.12 -5.43
C LEU A 126 6.32 -22.87 -6.16
N ALA A 127 6.53 -23.51 -7.30
CA ALA A 127 7.71 -23.27 -8.13
C ALA A 127 7.76 -21.84 -8.69
N ALA A 128 6.59 -21.28 -9.02
CA ALA A 128 6.49 -19.90 -9.51
C ALA A 128 6.82 -18.90 -8.40
N VAL A 129 6.17 -18.97 -7.22
CA VAL A 129 6.42 -18.05 -6.12
C VAL A 129 7.87 -18.12 -5.63
N GLY A 130 8.48 -19.30 -5.68
CA GLY A 130 9.90 -19.48 -5.34
C GLY A 130 10.85 -18.61 -6.16
N LYS A 131 10.46 -18.19 -7.40
CA LYS A 131 11.28 -17.30 -8.24
C LYS A 131 11.50 -15.92 -7.61
N LEU A 132 10.59 -15.49 -6.76
CA LEU A 132 10.70 -14.20 -6.06
C LEU A 132 11.85 -14.18 -5.04
N PHE A 133 12.27 -15.35 -4.55
CA PHE A 133 13.21 -15.48 -3.42
C PHE A 133 14.52 -16.15 -3.78
N VAL A 134 14.69 -16.61 -5.03
CA VAL A 134 15.95 -17.25 -5.46
C VAL A 134 17.07 -16.22 -5.46
N ASP A 135 18.16 -16.54 -4.75
CA ASP A 135 19.40 -15.76 -4.72
C ASP A 135 19.16 -14.24 -4.51
N TYR A 136 18.21 -13.91 -3.62
CA TYR A 136 17.74 -12.53 -3.45
C TYR A 136 18.85 -11.55 -2.99
N GLU A 137 19.95 -12.06 -2.47
CA GLU A 137 21.10 -11.24 -2.06
C GLU A 137 21.95 -10.76 -3.26
N SER A 138 21.91 -11.49 -4.37
CA SER A 138 22.73 -11.23 -5.57
C SER A 138 21.89 -10.93 -6.82
N THR A 139 20.66 -11.46 -6.91
CA THR A 139 19.78 -11.26 -8.06
C THR A 139 18.92 -10.02 -7.89
N PRO A 140 18.96 -9.06 -8.83
CA PRO A 140 18.14 -7.86 -8.74
C PRO A 140 16.65 -8.18 -8.57
N GLN A 141 15.95 -7.40 -7.71
CA GLN A 141 14.52 -7.59 -7.40
C GLN A 141 13.66 -7.66 -8.66
N ARG A 142 13.87 -6.75 -9.62
CA ARG A 142 13.13 -6.72 -10.88
C ARG A 142 13.34 -8.01 -11.72
N ALA A 143 14.55 -8.57 -11.73
CA ALA A 143 14.81 -9.82 -12.44
C ALA A 143 14.04 -10.99 -11.83
N ARG A 144 13.94 -11.06 -10.50
CA ARG A 144 13.18 -12.07 -9.78
C ARG A 144 11.67 -11.93 -10.04
N LEU A 145 11.15 -10.70 -10.08
CA LEU A 145 9.75 -10.42 -10.42
C LEU A 145 9.43 -10.83 -11.89
N ILE A 146 10.34 -10.57 -12.82
CA ILE A 146 10.22 -11.04 -14.21
C ILE A 146 10.21 -12.57 -14.27
N ALA A 147 11.09 -13.23 -13.54
CA ALA A 147 11.12 -14.70 -13.48
C ALA A 147 9.82 -15.29 -12.89
N TYR A 148 9.25 -14.63 -11.88
CA TYR A 148 7.92 -14.97 -11.36
C TYR A 148 6.82 -14.79 -12.39
N ARG A 149 6.80 -13.67 -13.10
CA ARG A 149 5.85 -13.40 -14.20
C ARG A 149 5.89 -14.51 -15.25
N ASP A 150 7.08 -14.88 -15.69
CA ASP A 150 7.26 -15.88 -16.74
C ASP A 150 6.84 -17.27 -16.24
N ALA A 151 7.13 -17.61 -14.99
CA ALA A 151 6.67 -18.84 -14.35
C ALA A 151 5.15 -18.88 -14.19
N MET A 152 4.52 -17.81 -13.72
CA MET A 152 3.05 -17.72 -13.63
C MET A 152 2.38 -17.74 -15.01
N GLY A 153 3.02 -17.15 -16.03
CA GLY A 153 2.59 -17.29 -17.42
C GLY A 153 2.57 -18.75 -17.87
N GLY A 154 3.59 -19.53 -17.49
CA GLY A 154 3.62 -20.98 -17.73
C GLY A 154 2.49 -21.73 -17.03
N VAL A 155 2.17 -21.37 -15.77
CA VAL A 155 1.02 -21.94 -15.03
C VAL A 155 -0.29 -21.62 -15.75
N ALA A 156 -0.52 -20.35 -16.10
CA ALA A 156 -1.74 -19.92 -16.79
C ALA A 156 -1.95 -20.59 -18.15
N VAL A 157 -0.87 -20.84 -18.89
CA VAL A 157 -0.92 -21.57 -20.17
C VAL A 157 -1.22 -23.06 -19.95
N LYS A 158 -0.61 -23.67 -18.95
CA LYS A 158 -0.79 -25.09 -18.64
C LYS A 158 -2.18 -25.41 -18.08
N TYR A 159 -2.76 -24.48 -17.34
CA TYR A 159 -4.09 -24.60 -16.72
C TYR A 159 -5.00 -23.45 -17.17
N PRO A 160 -5.49 -23.47 -18.42
CA PRO A 160 -6.24 -22.35 -19.01
C PRO A 160 -7.59 -22.09 -18.31
N GLU A 161 -8.17 -23.09 -17.65
CA GLU A 161 -9.42 -22.95 -16.87
C GLU A 161 -9.19 -22.46 -15.43
N ASP A 162 -7.92 -22.35 -15.02
CA ASP A 162 -7.56 -21.85 -13.70
C ASP A 162 -7.58 -20.33 -13.69
N ARG A 163 -8.68 -19.75 -13.20
CA ARG A 163 -8.87 -18.30 -13.16
C ARG A 163 -7.86 -17.61 -12.25
N GLU A 164 -7.53 -18.21 -11.13
CA GLU A 164 -6.52 -17.66 -10.21
C GLU A 164 -5.14 -17.60 -10.88
N ALA A 165 -4.77 -18.61 -11.66
CA ALA A 165 -3.53 -18.57 -12.44
C ALA A 165 -3.53 -17.40 -13.45
N GLN A 166 -4.65 -17.13 -14.10
CA GLN A 166 -4.81 -16.00 -15.01
C GLN A 166 -4.71 -14.66 -14.26
N ILE A 167 -5.33 -14.55 -13.09
CA ILE A 167 -5.32 -13.34 -12.25
C ILE A 167 -3.91 -13.02 -11.76
N PHE A 168 -3.21 -14.00 -11.17
CA PHE A 168 -1.83 -13.78 -10.69
C PHE A 168 -0.82 -13.59 -11.84
N CYS A 169 -1.06 -14.19 -13.00
CA CYS A 169 -0.29 -13.91 -14.22
C CYS A 169 -0.47 -12.45 -14.65
N ALA A 170 -1.71 -11.95 -14.71
CA ALA A 170 -2.00 -10.57 -15.07
C ALA A 170 -1.40 -9.57 -14.08
N LEU A 171 -1.52 -9.84 -12.76
CA LEU A 171 -0.86 -9.07 -11.72
C LEU A 171 0.65 -8.99 -11.95
N ALA A 172 1.30 -10.13 -12.18
CA ALA A 172 2.74 -10.19 -12.39
C ALA A 172 3.18 -9.46 -13.68
N ILE A 173 2.38 -9.50 -14.74
CA ILE A 173 2.62 -8.74 -15.98
C ILE A 173 2.58 -7.23 -15.69
N ALA A 174 1.52 -6.74 -15.04
CA ALA A 174 1.37 -5.33 -14.72
C ALA A 174 2.48 -4.82 -13.79
N ALA A 175 2.80 -5.57 -12.73
CA ALA A 175 3.82 -5.20 -11.75
C ALA A 175 5.25 -5.24 -12.29
N SER A 176 5.53 -6.09 -13.30
CA SER A 176 6.87 -6.21 -13.89
C SER A 176 7.11 -5.30 -15.10
N GLU A 177 6.12 -4.49 -15.51
CA GLU A 177 6.28 -3.56 -16.63
C GLU A 177 7.42 -2.57 -16.38
N ASP A 178 8.08 -2.17 -17.46
CA ASP A 178 9.09 -1.13 -17.37
C ASP A 178 8.41 0.23 -17.17
N PRO A 179 8.69 0.95 -16.08
CA PRO A 179 8.12 2.30 -15.87
C PRO A 179 8.48 3.30 -16.99
N ALA A 180 9.54 3.02 -17.75
CA ALA A 180 9.94 3.83 -18.90
C ALA A 180 9.11 3.52 -20.17
N ASP A 181 8.45 2.36 -20.23
CA ASP A 181 7.58 2.02 -21.37
C ASP A 181 6.27 2.82 -21.35
N LYS A 182 6.19 3.83 -22.19
CA LYS A 182 5.00 4.68 -22.36
C LYS A 182 3.99 4.13 -23.35
N THR A 183 4.23 2.94 -23.93
CA THR A 183 3.20 2.22 -24.69
C THR A 183 2.20 1.52 -23.81
N TYR A 184 2.57 1.26 -22.54
CA TYR A 184 1.76 0.53 -21.56
C TYR A 184 1.34 -0.86 -22.03
N ALA A 185 2.15 -1.50 -22.86
CA ALA A 185 1.81 -2.76 -23.50
C ALA A 185 1.53 -3.88 -22.46
N GLY A 186 2.33 -3.96 -21.41
CA GLY A 186 2.13 -4.91 -20.31
C GLY A 186 0.83 -4.64 -19.55
N ARG A 187 0.57 -3.38 -19.17
CA ARG A 187 -0.67 -2.98 -18.49
C ARG A 187 -1.91 -3.24 -19.33
N LEU A 188 -1.87 -2.94 -20.62
CA LEU A 188 -2.98 -3.22 -21.54
C LEU A 188 -3.24 -4.71 -21.67
N LYS A 189 -2.17 -5.54 -21.74
CA LYS A 189 -2.30 -7.00 -21.78
C LYS A 189 -2.89 -7.54 -20.46
N ALA A 190 -2.38 -7.10 -19.33
CA ALA A 190 -2.90 -7.49 -18.01
C ALA A 190 -4.36 -7.07 -17.83
N GLY A 191 -4.67 -5.82 -18.17
CA GLY A 191 -6.02 -5.28 -18.10
C GLY A 191 -7.03 -6.06 -18.92
N ALA A 192 -6.68 -6.45 -20.15
CA ALA A 192 -7.57 -7.25 -21.01
C ALA A 192 -7.91 -8.62 -20.40
N ILE A 193 -6.95 -9.27 -19.71
CA ILE A 193 -7.21 -10.52 -18.98
C ILE A 193 -8.14 -10.25 -17.80
N LEU A 194 -7.83 -9.25 -16.98
CA LEU A 194 -8.59 -8.93 -15.78
C LEU A 194 -10.01 -8.43 -16.09
N GLU A 195 -10.19 -7.60 -17.11
CA GLU A 195 -11.52 -7.11 -17.55
C GLU A 195 -12.44 -8.26 -17.96
N LYS A 196 -11.90 -9.23 -18.73
CA LYS A 196 -12.66 -10.41 -19.12
C LYS A 196 -13.12 -11.21 -17.90
N LEU A 197 -12.20 -11.50 -16.98
CA LEU A 197 -12.52 -12.28 -15.78
C LEU A 197 -13.44 -11.51 -14.81
N PHE A 198 -13.29 -10.18 -14.69
CA PHE A 198 -14.17 -9.37 -13.87
C PHE A 198 -15.63 -9.35 -14.37
N ALA A 199 -15.83 -9.45 -15.66
CA ALA A 199 -17.18 -9.59 -16.22
C ALA A 199 -17.83 -10.94 -15.84
N GLU A 200 -17.03 -11.98 -15.65
CA GLU A 200 -17.50 -13.32 -15.25
C GLU A 200 -17.64 -13.45 -13.72
N GLU A 201 -16.73 -12.84 -12.94
CA GLU A 201 -16.66 -12.92 -11.48
C GLU A 201 -16.65 -11.52 -10.84
N PRO A 202 -17.74 -10.78 -10.91
CA PRO A 202 -17.80 -9.36 -10.50
C PRO A 202 -17.70 -9.12 -8.98
N SER A 203 -17.69 -10.17 -8.17
CA SER A 203 -17.52 -10.11 -6.71
C SER A 203 -16.13 -10.55 -6.26
N HIS A 204 -15.22 -10.81 -7.21
CA HIS A 204 -13.86 -11.24 -6.89
C HIS A 204 -12.98 -10.01 -6.55
N PRO A 205 -12.41 -9.92 -5.30
CA PRO A 205 -11.70 -8.73 -4.84
C PRO A 205 -10.43 -8.45 -5.64
N GLY A 206 -9.65 -9.48 -5.98
CA GLY A 206 -8.42 -9.33 -6.74
C GLY A 206 -8.62 -8.77 -8.14
N LEU A 207 -9.72 -9.10 -8.81
CA LEU A 207 -10.02 -8.58 -10.13
C LEU A 207 -10.27 -7.07 -10.10
N ALA A 208 -11.09 -6.63 -9.13
CA ALA A 208 -11.35 -5.20 -8.93
C ALA A 208 -10.07 -4.44 -8.55
N HIS A 209 -9.35 -4.94 -7.57
CA HIS A 209 -8.14 -4.35 -7.05
C HIS A 209 -7.04 -4.21 -8.13
N TYR A 210 -6.75 -5.31 -8.80
CA TYR A 210 -5.66 -5.34 -9.78
C TYR A 210 -5.97 -4.55 -11.05
N LEU A 211 -7.24 -4.37 -11.43
CA LEU A 211 -7.64 -3.44 -12.49
C LEU A 211 -7.34 -2.00 -12.12
N ILE A 212 -7.60 -1.59 -10.87
CA ILE A 212 -7.26 -0.24 -10.40
C ILE A 212 -5.75 -0.03 -10.51
N HIS A 213 -4.93 -0.92 -9.94
CA HIS A 213 -3.47 -0.81 -10.04
C HIS A 213 -2.94 -0.87 -11.48
N THR A 214 -3.51 -1.74 -12.31
CA THR A 214 -3.10 -1.89 -13.71
C THR A 214 -3.32 -0.60 -14.49
N TYR A 215 -4.40 0.13 -14.21
CA TYR A 215 -4.75 1.37 -14.90
C TYR A 215 -4.35 2.64 -14.14
N ASP A 216 -3.63 2.53 -13.03
CA ASP A 216 -3.17 3.68 -12.24
C ASP A 216 -2.01 4.44 -12.91
N VAL A 217 -2.24 4.85 -14.13
CA VAL A 217 -1.39 5.78 -14.89
C VAL A 217 -2.26 6.79 -15.62
N PRO A 218 -1.82 8.05 -15.82
CA PRO A 218 -2.66 9.10 -16.37
C PRO A 218 -3.37 8.73 -17.68
N ALA A 219 -2.67 8.03 -18.57
CA ALA A 219 -3.21 7.64 -19.87
C ALA A 219 -4.31 6.57 -19.81
N LEU A 220 -4.35 5.75 -18.76
CA LEU A 220 -5.26 4.60 -18.65
C LEU A 220 -6.29 4.73 -17.53
N ALA A 221 -6.15 5.70 -16.63
CA ALA A 221 -6.95 5.82 -15.42
C ALA A 221 -8.47 5.81 -15.67
N GLY A 222 -8.94 6.41 -16.76
CA GLY A 222 -10.35 6.39 -17.13
C GLY A 222 -10.94 5.00 -17.33
N ARG A 223 -10.13 3.99 -17.69
CA ARG A 223 -10.57 2.58 -17.84
C ARG A 223 -10.88 1.95 -16.48
N GLY A 224 -10.26 2.41 -15.40
CA GLY A 224 -10.47 1.91 -14.05
C GLY A 224 -11.77 2.38 -13.38
N LEU A 225 -12.48 3.37 -13.92
CA LEU A 225 -13.60 4.03 -13.24
C LEU A 225 -14.75 3.08 -12.84
N VAL A 226 -15.13 2.17 -13.72
CA VAL A 226 -16.21 1.20 -13.44
C VAL A 226 -15.84 0.32 -12.26
N THR A 227 -14.61 -0.17 -12.25
CA THR A 227 -14.10 -1.06 -11.22
C THR A 227 -13.89 -0.31 -9.90
N ALA A 228 -13.36 0.91 -9.95
CA ALA A 228 -13.16 1.75 -8.78
C ALA A 228 -14.48 2.00 -8.03
N ARG A 229 -15.58 2.27 -8.73
CA ARG A 229 -16.91 2.47 -8.12
C ARG A 229 -17.51 1.22 -7.49
N ARG A 230 -16.94 0.05 -7.73
CA ARG A 230 -17.47 -1.24 -7.24
C ARG A 230 -16.62 -1.88 -6.15
N TYR A 231 -15.34 -1.57 -6.08
CA TYR A 231 -14.43 -2.32 -5.22
C TYR A 231 -14.77 -2.18 -3.73
N SER A 232 -15.17 -1.00 -3.28
CA SER A 232 -15.62 -0.77 -1.90
C SER A 232 -16.87 -1.58 -1.53
N GLU A 233 -17.73 -1.93 -2.49
CA GLU A 233 -18.89 -2.78 -2.28
C GLU A 233 -18.53 -4.27 -2.22
N ILE A 234 -17.46 -4.67 -2.93
CA ILE A 234 -16.98 -6.06 -2.96
C ILE A 234 -16.31 -6.43 -1.63
N ALA A 235 -15.50 -5.54 -1.06
CA ALA A 235 -14.76 -5.78 0.17
C ALA A 235 -14.91 -4.62 1.18
N PRO A 236 -16.14 -4.34 1.68
CA PRO A 236 -16.43 -3.15 2.48
C PRO A 236 -15.80 -3.14 3.87
N ASP A 237 -15.33 -4.28 4.36
CA ASP A 237 -14.70 -4.38 5.68
C ASP A 237 -13.16 -4.26 5.60
N VAL A 238 -12.60 -4.10 4.40
CA VAL A 238 -11.16 -4.03 4.18
C VAL A 238 -10.72 -2.58 3.95
N PRO A 239 -9.92 -1.97 4.84
CA PRO A 239 -9.50 -0.57 4.72
C PRO A 239 -8.88 -0.24 3.36
N HIS A 240 -7.96 -1.08 2.87
CA HIS A 240 -7.33 -0.90 1.58
C HIS A 240 -8.31 -0.95 0.40
N ALA A 241 -9.34 -1.80 0.45
CA ALA A 241 -10.37 -1.87 -0.59
C ALA A 241 -11.26 -0.61 -0.64
N LEU A 242 -11.44 0.05 0.51
CA LEU A 242 -12.12 1.34 0.60
C LEU A 242 -11.25 2.49 0.06
N HIS A 243 -9.93 2.41 0.25
CA HIS A 243 -8.96 3.40 -0.21
C HIS A 243 -8.70 3.35 -1.72
N MET A 244 -8.49 2.15 -2.28
CA MET A 244 -8.02 1.95 -3.65
C MET A 244 -8.83 2.65 -4.75
N PRO A 245 -10.16 2.79 -4.67
CA PRO A 245 -10.92 3.60 -5.64
C PRO A 245 -10.39 5.02 -5.80
N SER A 246 -9.86 5.60 -4.72
CA SER A 246 -9.33 6.97 -4.72
C SER A 246 -8.14 7.18 -5.65
N HIS A 247 -7.37 6.14 -5.96
CA HIS A 247 -6.30 6.20 -6.97
C HIS A 247 -6.85 6.60 -8.34
N THR A 248 -7.89 5.89 -8.79
CA THR A 248 -8.57 6.20 -10.05
C THR A 248 -9.26 7.57 -9.99
N PHE A 249 -9.99 7.87 -8.91
CA PHE A 249 -10.73 9.12 -8.76
C PHE A 249 -9.81 10.33 -8.75
N THR A 250 -8.70 10.29 -8.02
CA THR A 250 -7.70 11.34 -8.00
C THR A 250 -7.11 11.62 -9.39
N ARG A 251 -6.80 10.56 -10.16
CA ARG A 251 -6.24 10.72 -11.51
C ARG A 251 -7.24 11.25 -12.53
N THR A 252 -8.52 11.03 -12.29
CA THR A 252 -9.59 11.41 -13.21
C THR A 252 -10.35 12.67 -12.78
N GLY A 253 -9.97 13.28 -11.65
CA GLY A 253 -10.57 14.53 -11.15
C GLY A 253 -11.91 14.34 -10.44
N TYR A 254 -12.27 13.10 -10.07
CA TYR A 254 -13.44 12.80 -9.26
C TYR A 254 -13.13 13.01 -7.77
N TRP A 255 -12.91 14.28 -7.41
CA TRP A 255 -12.38 14.64 -6.08
C TRP A 255 -13.31 14.28 -4.93
N GLN A 256 -14.63 14.42 -5.11
CA GLN A 256 -15.57 14.07 -4.04
C GLN A 256 -15.59 12.58 -3.78
N GLU A 257 -15.59 11.75 -4.84
CA GLU A 257 -15.50 10.29 -4.69
C GLU A 257 -14.17 9.87 -4.07
N SER A 258 -13.07 10.59 -4.36
CA SER A 258 -11.78 10.35 -3.70
C SER A 258 -11.85 10.68 -2.21
N ILE A 259 -12.50 11.78 -1.81
CA ILE A 259 -12.73 12.14 -0.41
C ILE A 259 -13.54 11.05 0.28
N ASP A 260 -14.69 10.67 -0.29
CA ASP A 260 -15.62 9.70 0.31
C ASP A 260 -14.94 8.34 0.52
N SER A 261 -14.14 7.89 -0.46
CA SER A 261 -13.35 6.66 -0.37
C SER A 261 -12.35 6.72 0.79
N ASN A 262 -11.59 7.80 0.92
CA ASN A 262 -10.55 7.90 1.94
C ASN A 262 -11.12 8.13 3.34
N VAL A 263 -12.20 8.90 3.50
CA VAL A 263 -12.93 9.02 4.78
C VAL A 263 -13.39 7.65 5.27
N ALA A 264 -13.96 6.83 4.39
CA ALA A 264 -14.37 5.48 4.74
C ALA A 264 -13.17 4.58 5.10
N ALA A 265 -12.08 4.67 4.33
CA ALA A 265 -10.85 3.92 4.57
C ALA A 265 -10.18 4.29 5.89
N VAL A 266 -10.05 5.59 6.20
CA VAL A 266 -9.52 6.09 7.49
C VAL A 266 -10.33 5.54 8.65
N ALA A 267 -11.68 5.63 8.59
CA ALA A 267 -12.54 5.11 9.62
C ALA A 267 -12.40 3.58 9.80
N ALA A 268 -12.22 2.83 8.72
CA ALA A 268 -11.99 1.40 8.77
C ALA A 268 -10.59 1.07 9.34
N ALA A 269 -9.55 1.78 8.90
CA ALA A 269 -8.19 1.61 9.39
C ALA A 269 -8.07 1.89 10.90
N GLN A 270 -8.76 2.91 11.40
CA GLN A 270 -8.84 3.22 12.83
C GLN A 270 -9.47 2.07 13.63
N ARG A 271 -10.59 1.50 13.14
CA ARG A 271 -11.23 0.36 13.81
C ARG A 271 -10.33 -0.88 13.88
N GLU A 272 -9.53 -1.08 12.85
CA GLU A 272 -8.61 -2.21 12.72
C GLU A 272 -7.22 -1.96 13.35
N GLY A 273 -6.95 -0.75 13.85
CA GLY A 273 -5.64 -0.36 14.38
C GLY A 273 -4.53 -0.28 13.31
N GLN A 274 -4.89 -0.13 12.04
CA GLN A 274 -3.95 -0.10 10.91
C GLN A 274 -3.44 1.32 10.66
N THR A 275 -2.52 1.82 11.50
CA THR A 275 -2.06 3.22 11.47
C THR A 275 -1.40 3.61 10.14
N VAL A 276 -0.72 2.70 9.44
CA VAL A 276 -0.11 2.99 8.14
C VAL A 276 -1.18 3.22 7.07
N GLU A 277 -2.24 2.40 7.04
CA GLU A 277 -3.38 2.57 6.13
C GLU A 277 -4.14 3.88 6.44
N GLU A 278 -4.30 4.22 7.74
CA GLU A 278 -4.88 5.49 8.15
C GLU A 278 -4.08 6.68 7.61
N LEU A 279 -2.76 6.67 7.80
CA LEU A 279 -1.86 7.71 7.29
C LEU A 279 -1.87 7.82 5.78
N HIS A 280 -1.82 6.68 5.09
CA HIS A 280 -1.83 6.63 3.62
C HIS A 280 -3.14 7.18 3.04
N SER A 281 -4.28 6.73 3.57
CA SER A 281 -5.60 7.24 3.17
C SER A 281 -5.74 8.74 3.47
N SER A 282 -5.22 9.21 4.61
CA SER A 282 -5.24 10.63 4.98
C SER A 282 -4.41 11.51 4.02
N ASP A 283 -3.30 10.99 3.44
CA ASP A 283 -2.52 11.74 2.43
C ASP A 283 -3.31 11.95 1.13
N TYR A 284 -4.10 10.97 0.70
CA TYR A 284 -5.00 11.14 -0.45
C TYR A 284 -6.20 12.03 -0.12
N GLU A 285 -6.75 11.88 1.07
CA GLU A 285 -7.89 12.67 1.55
C GLU A 285 -7.56 14.17 1.61
N ILE A 286 -6.44 14.53 2.25
CA ILE A 286 -6.00 15.94 2.31
C ILE A 286 -5.74 16.51 0.92
N TYR A 287 -5.14 15.72 0.03
CA TYR A 287 -4.89 16.17 -1.34
C TYR A 287 -6.21 16.52 -2.04
N ALA A 288 -7.21 15.65 -1.96
CA ALA A 288 -8.52 15.90 -2.58
C ALA A 288 -9.25 17.10 -1.94
N TYR A 289 -9.19 17.27 -0.61
CA TYR A 289 -9.71 18.48 0.05
C TYR A 289 -9.06 19.77 -0.47
N LEU A 290 -7.74 19.76 -0.63
CA LEU A 290 -7.01 20.93 -1.13
C LEU A 290 -7.34 21.24 -2.60
N GLN A 291 -7.54 20.21 -3.44
CA GLN A 291 -7.96 20.39 -4.83
C GLN A 291 -9.38 20.99 -4.95
N THR A 292 -10.22 20.77 -3.96
CA THR A 292 -11.61 21.31 -3.92
C THR A 292 -11.75 22.55 -3.04
N GLY A 293 -10.65 23.11 -2.52
CA GLY A 293 -10.65 24.32 -1.69
C GLY A 293 -11.29 24.12 -0.29
N GLN A 294 -11.33 22.91 0.19
CA GLN A 294 -11.88 22.56 1.52
C GLN A 294 -10.82 22.70 2.63
N ASP A 295 -10.24 23.88 2.77
CA ASP A 295 -9.12 24.18 3.67
C ASP A 295 -9.35 23.80 5.13
N ARG A 296 -10.60 23.87 5.62
CA ARG A 296 -10.93 23.51 7.01
C ARG A 296 -10.81 22.00 7.23
N ALA A 297 -11.31 21.20 6.32
CA ALA A 297 -11.22 19.74 6.38
C ALA A 297 -9.75 19.31 6.25
N ALA A 298 -9.02 19.88 5.28
CA ALA A 298 -7.58 19.66 5.14
C ALA A 298 -6.80 20.01 6.44
N ARG A 299 -7.19 21.10 7.14
CA ARG A 299 -6.57 21.50 8.39
C ARG A 299 -6.82 20.49 9.51
N GLN A 300 -8.00 19.89 9.60
CA GLN A 300 -8.31 18.87 10.60
C GLN A 300 -7.38 17.66 10.49
N ILE A 301 -7.07 17.23 9.25
CA ILE A 301 -6.09 16.14 9.03
C ILE A 301 -4.71 16.55 9.54
N VAL A 302 -4.24 17.77 9.24
CA VAL A 302 -2.94 18.25 9.75
C VAL A 302 -2.92 18.28 11.27
N ASP A 303 -4.00 18.70 11.91
CA ASP A 303 -4.10 18.83 13.38
C ASP A 303 -4.17 17.46 14.09
N SER A 304 -4.66 16.40 13.40
CA SER A 304 -4.67 15.03 13.95
C SER A 304 -3.33 14.30 13.83
N LEU A 305 -2.41 14.75 12.98
CA LEU A 305 -1.13 14.06 12.75
C LEU A 305 -0.29 13.77 13.99
N PRO A 306 -0.19 14.66 15.01
CA PRO A 306 0.59 14.36 16.21
C PRO A 306 0.05 13.15 16.96
N GLU A 307 -1.26 12.99 17.04
CA GLU A 307 -1.90 11.83 17.66
C GLU A 307 -1.66 10.56 16.86
N ILE A 308 -1.90 10.60 15.54
CA ILE A 308 -1.66 9.45 14.66
C ILE A 308 -0.19 9.03 14.71
N ALA A 309 0.73 10.00 14.64
CA ALA A 309 2.17 9.74 14.74
C ALA A 309 2.59 9.10 16.07
N SER A 310 1.87 9.37 17.15
CA SER A 310 2.15 8.75 18.47
C SER A 310 1.79 7.27 18.53
N ARG A 311 0.86 6.81 17.64
CA ARG A 311 0.44 5.41 17.50
C ARG A 311 1.20 4.66 16.41
N PHE A 312 1.95 5.39 15.59
CA PHE A 312 2.68 4.80 14.47
C PHE A 312 3.90 4.02 14.95
N ASP A 313 3.87 2.71 14.82
CA ASP A 313 4.99 1.81 15.07
C ASP A 313 5.64 1.37 13.75
N PRO A 314 6.84 1.88 13.42
CA PRO A 314 7.53 1.49 12.19
C PRO A 314 8.05 0.04 12.19
N LYS A 315 8.00 -0.64 13.34
CA LYS A 315 8.39 -2.06 13.48
C LYS A 315 7.20 -3.00 13.47
N ALA A 316 5.97 -2.46 13.49
CA ALA A 316 4.79 -3.30 13.38
C ALA A 316 4.85 -4.09 12.07
N VAL A 317 4.59 -5.38 12.17
CA VAL A 317 4.42 -6.24 10.98
C VAL A 317 3.35 -5.61 10.12
N MET A 318 3.60 -5.54 8.80
CA MET A 318 2.68 -4.89 7.86
C MET A 318 1.28 -5.47 7.99
N SER A 319 0.38 -4.69 8.57
CA SER A 319 -1.02 -5.08 8.73
C SER A 319 -1.86 -4.85 7.48
N GLY A 320 -1.35 -4.08 6.52
CA GLY A 320 -2.04 -3.70 5.28
C GLY A 320 -1.09 -3.63 4.08
N ALA A 321 -1.49 -2.91 3.04
CA ALA A 321 -0.75 -2.76 1.79
C ALA A 321 0.50 -1.87 1.92
N GLY A 322 0.46 -0.93 2.86
CA GLY A 322 1.52 0.05 3.05
C GLY A 322 2.68 -0.47 3.89
N SER A 323 3.91 -0.18 3.45
CA SER A 323 5.12 -0.41 4.24
C SER A 323 5.33 0.71 5.28
N PRO A 324 6.24 0.55 6.27
CA PRO A 324 6.59 1.64 7.18
C PRO A 324 7.01 2.93 6.46
N SER A 325 7.64 2.84 5.29
CA SER A 325 8.00 4.01 4.48
C SER A 325 6.77 4.80 4.02
N THR A 326 5.63 4.15 3.78
CA THR A 326 4.35 4.80 3.44
C THR A 326 3.83 5.68 4.58
N GLY A 327 3.92 5.19 5.82
CA GLY A 327 3.57 5.98 7.01
C GLY A 327 4.46 7.22 7.17
N TYR A 328 5.78 7.06 7.06
CA TYR A 328 6.72 8.19 7.09
C TYR A 328 6.49 9.18 5.94
N PHE A 329 6.17 8.65 4.75
CA PHE A 329 5.85 9.49 3.59
C PHE A 329 4.63 10.36 3.89
N ALA A 330 3.54 9.80 4.37
CA ALA A 330 2.32 10.54 4.71
C ALA A 330 2.58 11.60 5.79
N LEU A 331 3.34 11.26 6.84
CA LEU A 331 3.74 12.20 7.90
C LEU A 331 4.56 13.40 7.37
N ALA A 332 5.31 13.24 6.29
CA ALA A 332 6.04 14.31 5.63
C ALA A 332 5.17 15.03 4.59
N ALA A 333 4.41 14.28 3.78
CA ALA A 333 3.65 14.81 2.65
C ALA A 333 2.45 15.65 3.08
N ILE A 334 1.68 15.21 4.07
CA ILE A 334 0.47 15.90 4.54
C ILE A 334 0.74 17.36 4.91
N PRO A 335 1.67 17.69 5.82
CA PRO A 335 1.96 19.09 6.16
C PRO A 335 2.61 19.87 5.01
N ALA A 336 3.42 19.20 4.18
CA ALA A 336 4.04 19.82 3.01
C ALA A 336 2.98 20.22 1.98
N ARG A 337 2.05 19.31 1.62
CA ARG A 337 0.93 19.60 0.71
C ARG A 337 0.08 20.75 1.23
N TYR A 338 -0.30 20.69 2.52
CA TYR A 338 -1.12 21.74 3.13
C TYR A 338 -0.51 23.12 3.01
N ALA A 339 0.79 23.26 3.25
CA ALA A 339 1.50 24.53 3.15
C ALA A 339 1.69 24.98 1.69
N LEU A 340 2.08 24.05 0.79
CA LEU A 340 2.43 24.38 -0.59
C LEU A 340 1.20 24.68 -1.45
N GLU A 341 0.14 23.90 -1.37
CA GLU A 341 -1.09 24.10 -2.15
C GLU A 341 -1.76 25.43 -1.78
N ARG A 342 -1.77 25.78 -0.50
CA ARG A 342 -2.25 27.07 -0.01
C ARG A 342 -1.30 28.24 -0.23
N ARG A 343 -0.10 27.97 -0.76
CA ARG A 343 0.98 28.95 -0.94
C ARG A 343 1.39 29.66 0.36
N ASP A 344 1.22 28.98 1.49
CA ASP A 344 1.73 29.48 2.77
C ASP A 344 3.24 29.23 2.88
N TRP A 345 3.98 30.10 2.19
CA TRP A 345 5.44 29.98 2.11
C TRP A 345 6.12 30.10 3.47
N LYS A 346 5.50 30.85 4.40
CA LYS A 346 6.01 30.98 5.77
C LYS A 346 5.89 29.66 6.51
N GLN A 347 4.72 29.02 6.45
CA GLN A 347 4.50 27.71 7.03
C GLN A 347 5.43 26.67 6.37
N ALA A 348 5.52 26.66 5.05
CA ALA A 348 6.40 25.74 4.31
C ALA A 348 7.86 25.86 4.76
N ALA A 349 8.40 27.08 4.88
CA ALA A 349 9.79 27.33 5.31
C ALA A 349 10.06 26.88 6.77
N GLN A 350 9.03 26.73 7.58
CA GLN A 350 9.11 26.39 9.01
C GLN A 350 8.80 24.90 9.30
N LEU A 351 8.51 24.09 8.29
CA LEU A 351 8.25 22.66 8.46
C LEU A 351 9.44 21.97 9.15
N THR A 352 9.16 21.12 10.11
CA THR A 352 10.18 20.35 10.82
C THR A 352 10.56 19.11 10.04
N VAL A 353 11.83 18.97 9.69
CA VAL A 353 12.35 17.72 9.11
C VAL A 353 12.36 16.66 10.19
N ARG A 354 11.79 15.51 9.91
CA ARG A 354 11.92 14.30 10.73
C ARG A 354 12.96 13.42 10.08
N GLU A 355 14.02 13.11 10.78
CA GLU A 355 14.99 12.11 10.31
C GLU A 355 14.35 10.73 10.39
N THR A 356 14.34 10.03 9.25
CA THR A 356 13.74 8.72 9.13
C THR A 356 14.72 7.71 8.51
N PRO A 357 14.48 6.41 8.64
CA PRO A 357 15.26 5.40 7.91
C PRO A 357 15.07 5.48 6.38
N PHE A 358 14.08 6.26 5.91
CA PHE A 358 13.69 6.38 4.51
C PHE A 358 13.95 7.79 3.99
N LEU A 359 15.17 8.08 3.58
CA LEU A 359 15.64 9.41 3.20
C LEU A 359 14.76 10.13 2.15
N HIS A 360 14.09 9.38 1.27
CA HIS A 360 13.16 9.96 0.30
C HIS A 360 11.96 10.64 0.95
N THR A 361 11.58 10.24 2.17
CA THR A 361 10.51 10.91 2.92
C THR A 361 10.99 12.23 3.52
N ASP A 362 12.25 12.29 3.98
CA ASP A 362 12.86 13.51 4.49
C ASP A 362 12.99 14.56 3.38
N ALA A 363 13.30 14.10 2.16
CA ALA A 363 13.40 14.96 0.97
C ALA A 363 12.12 15.76 0.69
N ILE A 364 10.94 15.22 1.00
CA ILE A 364 9.65 15.91 0.85
C ILE A 364 9.63 17.20 1.69
N THR A 365 10.03 17.06 2.95
CA THR A 365 10.07 18.22 3.87
C THR A 365 11.16 19.21 3.48
N TRP A 366 12.33 18.74 3.09
CA TRP A 366 13.40 19.61 2.60
C TRP A 366 13.00 20.36 1.35
N PHE A 367 12.31 19.72 0.40
CA PHE A 367 11.78 20.38 -0.79
C PHE A 367 10.78 21.48 -0.43
N ALA A 368 9.81 21.19 0.43
CA ALA A 368 8.80 22.15 0.85
C ALA A 368 9.44 23.37 1.57
N ARG A 369 10.37 23.11 2.49
CA ARG A 369 11.14 24.16 3.18
C ARG A 369 11.93 25.03 2.22
N GLY A 370 12.68 24.40 1.33
CA GLY A 370 13.49 25.09 0.33
C GLY A 370 12.64 25.96 -0.59
N LEU A 371 11.50 25.48 -1.03
CA LEU A 371 10.57 26.23 -1.86
C LEU A 371 9.96 27.42 -1.08
N GLY A 372 9.54 27.21 0.17
CA GLY A 372 9.04 28.25 1.05
C GLY A 372 10.09 29.34 1.31
N ALA A 373 11.30 28.94 1.70
CA ALA A 373 12.42 29.87 1.93
C ALA A 373 12.79 30.67 0.67
N ALA A 374 12.84 29.99 -0.48
CA ALA A 374 13.10 30.66 -1.76
C ALA A 374 12.02 31.72 -2.07
N ARG A 375 10.75 31.43 -1.87
CA ARG A 375 9.63 32.36 -2.08
C ARG A 375 9.66 33.56 -1.15
N LEU A 376 10.22 33.40 0.04
CA LEU A 376 10.42 34.46 1.04
C LEU A 376 11.73 35.24 0.84
N GLY A 377 12.57 34.88 -0.13
CA GLY A 377 13.88 35.47 -0.34
C GLY A 377 14.95 35.06 0.67
N GLN A 378 14.70 34.01 1.47
CA GLN A 378 15.62 33.47 2.48
C GLN A 378 16.68 32.59 1.80
N THR A 379 17.65 33.21 1.16
CA THR A 379 18.62 32.53 0.29
C THR A 379 19.45 31.48 1.01
N THR A 380 19.87 31.73 2.26
CA THR A 380 20.67 30.77 3.04
C THR A 380 19.87 29.50 3.30
N ALA A 381 18.67 29.58 3.88
CA ALA A 381 17.82 28.44 4.16
C ALA A 381 17.41 27.66 2.89
N ALA A 382 17.22 28.37 1.78
CA ALA A 382 16.94 27.74 0.50
C ALA A 382 18.15 26.96 -0.03
N ASN A 383 19.38 27.47 0.11
CA ASN A 383 20.60 26.76 -0.28
C ASN A 383 20.84 25.53 0.60
N GLU A 384 20.67 25.66 1.93
CA GLU A 384 20.75 24.51 2.87
C GLU A 384 19.79 23.38 2.46
N SER A 385 18.57 23.72 2.08
CA SER A 385 17.60 22.74 1.60
C SER A 385 18.03 22.08 0.27
N ALA A 386 18.64 22.84 -0.64
CA ALA A 386 19.16 22.28 -1.89
C ALA A 386 20.34 21.32 -1.66
N GLU A 387 21.23 21.65 -0.72
CA GLU A 387 22.35 20.81 -0.33
C GLU A 387 21.86 19.50 0.33
N ALA A 388 20.85 19.58 1.20
CA ALA A 388 20.23 18.40 1.81
C ALA A 388 19.61 17.47 0.76
N LEU A 389 18.84 18.00 -0.20
CA LEU A 389 18.27 17.22 -1.30
C LEU A 389 19.36 16.53 -2.14
N GLN A 390 20.45 17.25 -2.45
CA GLN A 390 21.58 16.67 -3.18
C GLN A 390 22.20 15.51 -2.40
N GLN A 391 22.47 15.67 -1.10
CA GLN A 391 23.05 14.62 -0.26
C GLN A 391 22.13 13.40 -0.17
N ILE A 392 20.83 13.62 0.01
CA ILE A 392 19.83 12.53 0.02
C ILE A 392 19.87 11.77 -1.30
N ARG A 393 19.86 12.46 -2.43
CA ARG A 393 19.93 11.82 -3.76
C ARG A 393 21.20 10.97 -3.91
N GLU A 394 22.36 11.49 -3.51
CA GLU A 394 23.63 10.78 -3.58
C GLU A 394 23.62 9.50 -2.72
N HIS A 395 23.04 9.55 -1.53
CA HIS A 395 22.84 8.37 -0.68
C HIS A 395 21.93 7.33 -1.31
N LEU A 396 20.79 7.77 -1.90
CA LEU A 396 19.84 6.87 -2.55
C LEU A 396 20.47 6.17 -3.77
N VAL A 397 21.24 6.91 -4.59
CA VAL A 397 21.99 6.32 -5.71
C VAL A 397 22.97 5.25 -5.21
N LYS A 398 23.75 5.57 -4.16
CA LYS A 398 24.71 4.62 -3.57
C LYS A 398 24.04 3.39 -2.97
N ALA A 399 22.84 3.55 -2.43
CA ALA A 399 22.04 2.44 -1.89
C ALA A 399 21.34 1.61 -2.99
N GLY A 400 21.37 2.03 -4.27
CA GLY A 400 20.65 1.34 -5.36
C GLY A 400 19.17 1.68 -5.44
N GLU A 401 18.70 2.66 -4.66
CA GLU A 401 17.30 3.13 -4.62
C GLU A 401 17.01 4.09 -5.79
N ASN A 402 17.21 3.60 -7.01
CA ASN A 402 17.21 4.42 -8.23
C ASN A 402 15.89 5.16 -8.47
N TYR A 403 14.75 4.55 -8.15
CA TYR A 403 13.45 5.21 -8.27
C TYR A 403 13.37 6.45 -7.39
N TRP A 404 13.70 6.30 -6.10
CA TRP A 404 13.64 7.41 -5.14
C TRP A 404 14.70 8.47 -5.43
N ALA A 405 15.89 8.04 -5.87
CA ALA A 405 16.94 8.97 -6.31
C ALA A 405 16.44 9.87 -7.45
N LEU A 406 15.70 9.32 -8.42
CA LEU A 406 15.10 10.08 -9.51
C LEU A 406 14.02 11.06 -9.00
N GLN A 407 13.18 10.65 -8.06
CA GLN A 407 12.16 11.54 -7.48
C GLN A 407 12.83 12.73 -6.76
N VAL A 408 13.86 12.48 -5.97
CA VAL A 408 14.61 13.54 -5.29
C VAL A 408 15.36 14.44 -6.30
N GLU A 409 15.88 13.87 -7.39
CA GLU A 409 16.49 14.67 -8.47
C GLU A 409 15.48 15.65 -9.11
N ILE A 410 14.25 15.22 -9.32
CA ILE A 410 13.17 16.09 -9.83
C ILE A 410 12.92 17.25 -8.85
N GLN A 411 12.81 16.95 -7.54
CA GLN A 411 12.64 17.96 -6.49
C GLN A 411 13.83 18.93 -6.45
N GLU A 412 15.05 18.44 -6.53
CA GLU A 412 16.29 19.25 -6.56
C GLU A 412 16.31 20.19 -7.79
N ARG A 413 15.99 19.67 -8.97
CA ARG A 413 15.94 20.45 -10.20
C ARG A 413 14.88 21.55 -10.16
N GLU A 414 13.67 21.23 -9.71
CA GLU A 414 12.58 22.18 -9.54
C GLU A 414 12.97 23.30 -8.56
N HIS A 415 13.55 22.93 -7.41
CA HIS A 415 14.06 23.88 -6.43
C HIS A 415 15.10 24.82 -7.02
N ARG A 416 16.10 24.30 -7.74
CA ARG A 416 17.15 25.10 -8.39
C ARG A 416 16.61 26.04 -9.47
N LEU A 417 15.63 25.60 -10.25
CA LEU A 417 14.96 26.45 -11.26
C LEU A 417 14.23 27.61 -10.59
N ARG A 418 13.53 27.38 -9.50
CA ARG A 418 12.84 28.40 -8.71
C ARG A 418 13.82 29.41 -8.11
N MET A 419 14.93 28.94 -7.56
CA MET A 419 15.99 29.80 -7.04
C MET A 419 16.57 30.72 -8.14
N ARG A 420 16.85 30.19 -9.34
CA ARG A 420 17.32 30.99 -10.48
C ARG A 420 16.29 32.05 -10.90
N SER A 421 15.02 31.67 -10.97
CA SER A 421 13.91 32.59 -11.30
C SER A 421 13.78 33.72 -10.27
N ILE A 422 14.00 33.43 -8.98
CA ILE A 422 13.94 34.45 -7.92
C ILE A 422 15.16 35.36 -7.98
N ARG A 423 16.37 34.82 -8.16
CA ARG A 423 17.60 35.66 -8.39
C ARG A 423 17.43 36.56 -9.60
N TYR A 424 16.88 36.06 -10.71
CA TYR A 424 16.60 36.84 -11.90
C TYR A 424 15.56 37.93 -11.64
N ARG A 425 14.49 37.67 -10.88
CA ARG A 425 13.49 38.67 -10.50
C ARG A 425 14.04 39.71 -9.53
N LEU A 426 14.82 39.32 -8.54
CA LEU A 426 15.47 40.23 -7.62
C LEU A 426 16.45 41.15 -8.36
N HIS A 427 17.15 40.62 -9.37
CA HIS A 427 18.00 41.38 -10.24
C HIS A 427 17.19 42.29 -11.17
N ARG A 428 16.04 41.82 -11.67
CA ARG A 428 15.14 42.57 -12.57
C ARG A 428 14.22 43.54 -11.82
N ASN A 429 13.83 43.27 -10.57
CA ASN A 429 13.09 44.22 -9.72
C ASN A 429 13.97 45.34 -9.18
N ARG A 430 15.28 45.25 -9.33
CA ARG A 430 16.12 46.45 -9.40
C ARG A 430 15.91 47.20 -10.71
N VAL A 431 15.25 46.66 -11.72
CA VAL A 431 15.10 47.18 -13.08
C VAL A 431 13.65 47.23 -13.62
N ALA A 432 12.67 46.56 -13.12
CA ALA A 432 11.21 46.68 -13.38
C ALA A 432 10.42 45.42 -13.01
N GLY A 433 9.16 45.59 -12.56
CA GLY A 433 8.33 44.55 -11.97
C GLY A 433 7.55 43.63 -12.92
N GLU A 434 7.03 42.60 -12.27
CA GLU A 434 5.90 41.68 -12.61
C GLU A 434 6.09 40.48 -13.56
N CYS A 435 5.70 39.27 -13.24
CA CYS A 435 4.47 38.55 -13.35
C CYS A 435 4.59 37.02 -13.53
N LEU A 436 3.70 36.31 -12.87
CA LEU A 436 2.88 35.08 -13.07
C LEU A 436 3.45 33.65 -13.03
N VAL A 437 2.57 32.80 -12.42
CA VAL A 437 2.72 31.45 -11.86
C VAL A 437 1.80 30.46 -12.57
N SER A 438 2.21 29.23 -12.73
CA SER A 438 1.28 28.09 -12.83
C SER A 438 1.74 26.92 -11.96
N ALA A 439 0.80 26.34 -11.23
CA ALA A 439 1.00 25.23 -10.31
C ALA A 439 0.59 23.90 -10.98
N HIS A 440 1.53 23.01 -11.26
CA HIS A 440 1.23 21.63 -11.68
C HIS A 440 2.45 20.74 -11.45
N CYS A 441 2.76 20.41 -10.19
CA CYS A 441 3.86 19.47 -9.93
C CYS A 441 3.65 18.54 -8.72
N TRP A 442 2.41 18.34 -8.29
CA TRP A 442 2.16 17.42 -7.17
C TRP A 442 0.93 16.53 -7.43
N SER A 443 1.06 15.58 -8.32
CA SER A 443 0.24 14.36 -8.20
C SER A 443 0.72 13.56 -7.00
N PRO A 444 -0.17 12.89 -6.25
CA PRO A 444 0.26 11.83 -5.33
C PRO A 444 1.23 10.93 -6.08
N ALA A 445 2.31 10.52 -5.40
CA ALA A 445 3.29 9.64 -6.04
C ALA A 445 2.56 8.40 -6.56
N PRO A 446 2.67 8.08 -7.84
CA PRO A 446 1.85 7.05 -8.46
C PRO A 446 2.13 5.62 -7.99
N TYR A 447 3.04 5.42 -7.03
CA TYR A 447 3.54 4.09 -6.66
C TYR A 447 4.06 4.06 -5.22
N LEU A 448 3.25 4.43 -4.24
CA LEU A 448 3.57 4.23 -2.83
C LEU A 448 2.85 3.04 -2.21
N ASP A 449 2.00 2.37 -2.98
CA ASP A 449 1.41 1.10 -2.61
C ASP A 449 2.28 -0.08 -3.02
#